data_bd2125fba2111b0163df071dbbe6b217
#
_entry.id   bd2125fba2111b0163df071dbbe6b217
#
_cell.length_a   1.000
_cell.length_b   1.000
_cell.length_c   1.000
_cell.angle_alpha   90.00
_cell.angle_beta   90.00
_cell.angle_gamma   90.00
#
_symmetry.space_group_name_H-M   'P 1'
#
loop_
_entity.id
_entity.type
_entity.pdbx_description
1 polymer ?
#
loop_
_entity_poly.entity_id
_entity_poly.type
_entity_poly.pdbx_seq_one_letter_code
_entity_poly.pdbx_strand_id
1 'polypeptide(L)'
;MQAFRTMILVLAVVHSAFAADDTTQFSIKLTGAYLEGYGLVLRWAHSSPGSWRVCNYYGYKIERAVFREGVEGGIQWTTLADSLRPQSLESWRRKVKANPTDTLLMVAGQAIHGKVNPREFSIKSIQDKSAELSNLYAACVLASEYSRDAALFAAMRFEDASAIAGEHYLYRVSPNTVQVTGAVIALAAKPTEYPKVIVDTVNEGERKVELLWKRDIYKEFYSAFNVYRLNERK
;
A
#
# COMPACT_ATOMS: atom_id res chain seq x y z
N MET A 1 13.84 -28.16 3.07
CA MET A 1 12.58 -28.14 3.83
C MET A 1 12.72 -27.58 5.25
N GLN A 2 13.93 -27.30 5.77
CA GLN A 2 14.18 -26.73 7.13
C GLN A 2 14.17 -25.20 7.16
N ALA A 3 14.49 -24.50 6.08
CA ALA A 3 14.57 -23.03 6.05
C ALA A 3 13.20 -22.32 6.17
N PHE A 4 12.11 -23.00 5.82
CA PHE A 4 10.75 -22.41 5.85
C PHE A 4 10.13 -22.34 7.26
N ARG A 5 10.60 -23.18 8.20
CA ARG A 5 10.07 -23.18 9.58
C ARG A 5 10.64 -22.06 10.45
N THR A 6 11.84 -21.60 10.16
CA THR A 6 12.51 -20.55 10.96
C THR A 6 11.97 -19.16 10.66
N MET A 7 11.49 -18.92 9.42
CA MET A 7 10.94 -17.61 9.00
C MET A 7 9.61 -17.27 9.69
N ILE A 8 8.81 -18.29 10.05
CA ILE A 8 7.52 -18.09 10.76
C ILE A 8 7.76 -17.68 12.22
N LEU A 9 8.84 -18.14 12.84
CA LEU A 9 9.14 -17.86 14.26
C LEU A 9 9.61 -16.41 14.48
N VAL A 10 10.36 -15.83 13.53
CA VAL A 10 10.85 -14.44 13.63
C VAL A 10 9.71 -13.42 13.44
N LEU A 11 8.70 -13.76 12.61
CA LEU A 11 7.50 -12.91 12.47
C LEU A 11 6.68 -12.84 13.78
N ALA A 12 6.65 -13.93 14.55
CA ALA A 12 5.92 -13.98 15.84
C ALA A 12 6.56 -13.12 16.93
N VAL A 13 7.88 -13.00 16.94
CA VAL A 13 8.61 -12.21 17.98
C VAL A 13 8.44 -10.70 17.77
N VAL A 14 8.32 -10.24 16.51
CA VAL A 14 8.09 -8.81 16.24
C VAL A 14 6.64 -8.39 16.58
N HIS A 15 5.68 -9.33 16.55
CA HIS A 15 4.29 -9.05 16.92
C HIS A 15 4.04 -9.02 18.44
N SER A 16 4.87 -9.68 19.24
CA SER A 16 4.66 -9.73 20.72
C SER A 16 5.17 -8.50 21.47
N ALA A 17 5.96 -7.62 20.84
CA ALA A 17 6.42 -6.38 21.47
C ALA A 17 5.43 -5.22 21.40
N PHE A 18 4.27 -5.39 20.73
CA PHE A 18 3.20 -4.40 20.61
C PHE A 18 1.84 -4.96 21.02
N ALA A 19 1.79 -5.71 22.12
CA ALA A 19 0.52 -6.00 22.79
C ALA A 19 0.03 -4.68 23.41
N ALA A 20 -0.74 -3.92 22.65
CA ALA A 20 -1.36 -2.69 23.10
C ALA A 20 -2.77 -2.97 23.62
N ASP A 21 -3.04 -2.33 24.69
CA ASP A 21 -4.31 -2.05 25.35
C ASP A 21 -5.47 -1.85 24.35
N ASP A 22 -6.64 -2.38 24.68
CA ASP A 22 -7.85 -2.46 23.84
C ASP A 22 -8.61 -1.10 23.69
N THR A 23 -7.87 -0.01 23.63
CA THR A 23 -8.40 1.26 23.17
C THR A 23 -8.29 1.28 21.64
N THR A 24 -9.38 1.61 20.95
CA THR A 24 -9.47 1.76 19.49
C THR A 24 -8.40 2.74 18.96
N GLN A 25 -7.16 2.29 18.95
CA GLN A 25 -6.02 3.08 18.51
C GLN A 25 -6.02 3.13 16.99
N PHE A 26 -6.09 4.32 16.44
CA PHE A 26 -5.96 4.51 15.00
C PHE A 26 -4.58 4.04 14.53
N SER A 27 -4.55 3.30 13.44
CA SER A 27 -3.32 2.69 12.92
C SER A 27 -3.25 2.78 11.41
N ILE A 28 -2.06 2.55 10.87
CA ILE A 28 -1.85 2.31 9.44
C ILE A 28 -1.61 0.82 9.20
N LYS A 29 -2.04 0.34 8.02
CA LYS A 29 -1.68 -0.97 7.48
C LYS A 29 -0.63 -0.74 6.41
N LEU A 30 0.52 -1.41 6.54
CA LEU A 30 1.68 -1.26 5.67
C LEU A 30 1.88 -2.54 4.85
N THR A 31 2.08 -2.37 3.56
CA THR A 31 2.49 -3.43 2.63
C THR A 31 3.70 -2.97 1.83
N GLY A 32 4.42 -3.91 1.23
CA GLY A 32 5.53 -3.55 0.37
C GLY A 32 6.00 -4.72 -0.47
N ALA A 33 6.67 -4.40 -1.57
CA ALA A 33 7.27 -5.35 -2.48
C ALA A 33 8.46 -4.73 -3.21
N TYR A 34 9.36 -5.56 -3.71
CA TYR A 34 10.37 -5.12 -4.66
C TYR A 34 9.74 -5.05 -6.06
N LEU A 35 9.88 -3.90 -6.70
CA LEU A 35 9.45 -3.69 -8.08
C LEU A 35 10.65 -3.29 -8.94
N GLU A 36 10.85 -4.00 -10.04
CA GLU A 36 11.91 -3.70 -10.99
C GLU A 36 11.79 -2.25 -11.51
N GLY A 37 12.89 -1.53 -11.51
CA GLY A 37 12.94 -0.11 -11.88
C GLY A 37 12.54 0.88 -10.78
N TYR A 38 11.97 0.42 -9.67
CA TYR A 38 11.53 1.27 -8.54
C TYR A 38 12.21 0.94 -7.21
N GLY A 39 12.82 -0.25 -7.09
CA GLY A 39 13.37 -0.75 -5.84
C GLY A 39 12.32 -1.29 -4.89
N LEU A 40 12.48 -1.07 -3.59
CA LEU A 40 11.49 -1.45 -2.60
C LEU A 40 10.40 -0.39 -2.49
N VAL A 41 9.18 -0.80 -2.76
CA VAL A 41 7.99 0.04 -2.77
C VAL A 41 7.17 -0.25 -1.54
N LEU A 42 6.89 0.79 -0.77
CA LEU A 42 6.00 0.75 0.39
C LEU A 42 4.66 1.36 0.02
N ARG A 43 3.59 0.80 0.54
CA ARG A 43 2.23 1.34 0.45
C ARG A 43 1.52 1.18 1.78
N TRP A 44 0.70 2.15 2.13
CA TRP A 44 -0.08 2.08 3.37
C TRP A 44 -1.47 2.65 3.20
N ALA A 45 -2.35 2.18 4.06
CA ALA A 45 -3.70 2.67 4.22
C ALA A 45 -4.01 2.87 5.70
N HIS A 46 -4.99 3.69 6.01
CA HIS A 46 -5.41 4.01 7.38
C HIS A 46 -6.54 3.10 7.84
N SER A 47 -6.59 2.85 9.13
CA SER A 47 -7.72 2.13 9.76
C SER A 47 -9.02 2.94 9.75
N SER A 48 -8.94 4.27 9.56
CA SER A 48 -10.11 5.14 9.50
C SER A 48 -9.90 6.38 8.64
N PRO A 49 -10.98 6.95 8.09
CA PRO A 49 -10.90 8.24 7.36
C PRO A 49 -10.39 9.40 8.21
N GLY A 50 -10.69 9.39 9.52
CA GLY A 50 -10.22 10.41 10.47
C GLY A 50 -8.70 10.37 10.63
N SER A 51 -8.12 9.19 10.83
CA SER A 51 -6.67 9.03 10.92
C SER A 51 -5.96 9.43 9.62
N TRP A 52 -6.53 9.10 8.46
CA TRP A 52 -6.02 9.55 7.17
C TRP A 52 -5.96 11.08 7.08
N ARG A 53 -7.04 11.77 7.47
CA ARG A 53 -7.08 13.23 7.43
C ARG A 53 -6.05 13.87 8.37
N VAL A 54 -5.89 13.33 9.58
CA VAL A 54 -4.89 13.78 10.54
C VAL A 54 -3.48 13.61 9.99
N CYS A 55 -3.18 12.44 9.41
CA CYS A 55 -1.86 12.14 8.86
C CYS A 55 -1.54 12.95 7.58
N ASN A 56 -2.54 13.32 6.78
CA ASN A 56 -2.35 14.25 5.66
C ASN A 56 -1.83 15.61 6.12
N TYR A 57 -2.19 16.04 7.33
CA TYR A 57 -1.72 17.29 7.91
C TYR A 57 -0.32 17.17 8.53
N TYR A 58 -0.10 16.12 9.36
CA TYR A 58 1.17 15.95 10.09
C TYR A 58 2.26 15.29 9.25
N GLY A 59 1.89 14.43 8.28
CA GLY A 59 2.81 13.66 7.43
C GLY A 59 3.34 12.42 8.11
N TYR A 60 4.33 11.81 7.44
CA TYR A 60 4.93 10.54 7.85
C TYR A 60 6.44 10.63 7.88
N LYS A 61 7.04 9.92 8.82
CA LYS A 61 8.46 9.58 8.84
C LYS A 61 8.64 8.17 8.27
N ILE A 62 9.55 8.03 7.33
CA ILE A 62 9.91 6.75 6.72
C ILE A 62 11.33 6.43 7.13
N GLU A 63 11.54 5.27 7.73
CA GLU A 63 12.82 4.80 8.18
C GLU A 63 13.11 3.39 7.68
N ARG A 64 14.37 3.09 7.47
CA ARG A 64 14.87 1.80 7.01
C ARG A 64 16.00 1.32 7.92
N ALA A 65 16.06 0.03 8.18
CA ALA A 65 17.21 -0.64 8.77
C ALA A 65 17.57 -1.87 7.95
N VAL A 66 18.87 -2.18 7.84
CA VAL A 66 19.31 -3.45 7.25
C VAL A 66 19.01 -4.56 8.25
N PHE A 67 18.33 -5.60 7.79
CA PHE A 67 18.06 -6.79 8.59
C PHE A 67 19.09 -7.86 8.30
N ARG A 68 19.85 -8.26 9.34
CA ARG A 68 20.81 -9.37 9.29
C ARG A 68 20.49 -10.34 10.40
N GLU A 69 20.27 -11.60 10.02
CA GLU A 69 20.01 -12.66 10.99
C GLU A 69 21.26 -12.96 11.81
N GLY A 70 21.11 -13.12 13.14
CA GLY A 70 22.19 -13.50 14.03
C GLY A 70 23.18 -12.37 14.44
N VAL A 71 22.93 -11.13 14.06
CA VAL A 71 23.74 -10.00 14.52
C VAL A 71 23.19 -9.51 15.87
N GLU A 72 23.95 -9.71 16.94
CA GLU A 72 23.71 -9.10 18.25
C GLU A 72 23.99 -7.60 18.15
N GLY A 73 22.98 -6.79 18.28
CA GLY A 73 23.04 -5.34 18.27
C GLY A 73 21.66 -4.74 18.03
N GLY A 74 21.42 -3.54 18.54
CA GLY A 74 20.15 -2.85 18.33
C GLY A 74 19.91 -2.50 16.86
N ILE A 75 18.66 -2.47 16.43
CA ILE A 75 18.26 -2.07 15.07
C ILE A 75 18.68 -0.62 14.82
N GLN A 76 19.56 -0.42 13.83
CA GLN A 76 20.01 0.92 13.43
C GLN A 76 19.10 1.47 12.32
N TRP A 77 18.27 2.43 12.67
CA TRP A 77 17.34 3.05 11.76
C TRP A 77 17.96 4.22 11.00
N THR A 78 17.82 4.23 9.69
CA THR A 78 18.16 5.33 8.80
C THR A 78 16.89 6.01 8.31
N THR A 79 16.78 7.31 8.50
CA THR A 79 15.64 8.10 8.01
C THR A 79 15.77 8.30 6.51
N LEU A 80 14.75 7.88 5.76
CA LEU A 80 14.63 8.08 4.31
C LEU A 80 13.76 9.28 3.96
N ALA A 81 12.76 9.56 4.78
CA ALA A 81 11.94 10.77 4.68
C ALA A 81 11.45 11.14 6.09
N ASP A 82 11.53 12.41 6.46
CA ASP A 82 11.16 12.88 7.80
C ASP A 82 9.76 13.50 7.86
N SER A 83 9.27 14.05 6.77
CA SER A 83 7.95 14.70 6.69
C SER A 83 7.30 14.51 5.33
N LEU A 84 7.03 13.25 4.97
CA LEU A 84 6.32 12.93 3.74
C LEU A 84 4.84 13.33 3.89
N ARG A 85 4.38 14.26 3.07
CA ARG A 85 2.99 14.77 3.07
C ARG A 85 2.40 14.71 1.67
N PRO A 86 1.06 14.73 1.55
CA PRO A 86 0.43 14.98 0.27
C PRO A 86 0.98 16.23 -0.39
N GLN A 87 1.14 16.18 -1.69
CA GLN A 87 1.65 17.30 -2.48
C GLN A 87 0.71 18.49 -2.42
N SER A 88 1.26 19.70 -2.58
CA SER A 88 0.45 20.93 -2.57
C SER A 88 -0.56 20.96 -3.71
N LEU A 89 -1.66 21.68 -3.54
CA LEU A 89 -2.69 21.84 -4.57
C LEU A 89 -2.11 22.38 -5.89
N GLU A 90 -1.10 23.25 -5.82
CA GLU A 90 -0.42 23.76 -7.00
C GLU A 90 0.36 22.66 -7.73
N SER A 91 1.08 21.78 -6.98
CA SER A 91 1.78 20.62 -7.54
C SER A 91 0.80 19.66 -8.21
N TRP A 92 -0.36 19.41 -7.58
CA TRP A 92 -1.43 18.61 -8.15
C TRP A 92 -1.94 19.20 -9.47
N ARG A 93 -2.24 20.49 -9.50
CA ARG A 93 -2.71 21.19 -10.72
C ARG A 93 -1.71 21.08 -11.87
N ARG A 94 -0.42 21.27 -11.58
CA ARG A 94 0.63 21.09 -12.59
C ARG A 94 0.70 19.66 -13.12
N LYS A 95 0.64 18.68 -12.23
CA LYS A 95 0.70 17.27 -12.60
C LYS A 95 -0.51 16.83 -13.42
N VAL A 96 -1.72 17.22 -13.03
CA VAL A 96 -2.97 16.97 -13.79
C VAL A 96 -2.91 17.65 -15.15
N LYS A 97 -2.43 18.88 -15.25
CA LYS A 97 -2.26 19.56 -16.53
C LYS A 97 -1.31 18.83 -17.47
N ALA A 98 -0.24 18.23 -16.92
CA ALA A 98 0.72 17.42 -17.68
C ALA A 98 0.17 16.03 -18.08
N ASN A 99 -0.80 15.51 -17.32
CA ASN A 99 -1.41 14.19 -17.54
C ASN A 99 -2.95 14.28 -17.52
N PRO A 100 -3.56 14.93 -18.51
CA PRO A 100 -5.00 15.24 -18.48
C PRO A 100 -5.90 14.01 -18.65
N THR A 101 -5.36 12.86 -19.01
CA THR A 101 -6.08 11.59 -19.13
C THR A 101 -6.04 10.75 -17.87
N ASP A 102 -5.20 11.07 -16.87
CA ASP A 102 -5.16 10.37 -15.58
C ASP A 102 -6.30 10.86 -14.67
N THR A 103 -7.46 10.27 -14.86
CA THR A 103 -8.67 10.56 -14.05
C THR A 103 -8.48 10.17 -12.59
N LEU A 104 -7.70 9.13 -12.28
CA LEU A 104 -7.44 8.71 -10.91
C LEU A 104 -6.59 9.72 -10.16
N LEU A 105 -5.61 10.33 -10.83
CA LEU A 105 -4.85 11.44 -10.26
C LEU A 105 -5.77 12.62 -9.91
N MET A 106 -6.73 12.95 -10.77
CA MET A 106 -7.72 14.01 -10.50
C MET A 106 -8.61 13.66 -9.32
N VAL A 107 -9.11 12.42 -9.24
CA VAL A 107 -9.95 11.93 -8.13
C VAL A 107 -9.20 12.02 -6.79
N ALA A 108 -7.96 11.55 -6.73
CA ALA A 108 -7.15 11.64 -5.50
C ALA A 108 -6.87 13.10 -5.11
N GLY A 109 -6.57 13.97 -6.08
CA GLY A 109 -6.38 15.40 -5.83
C GLY A 109 -7.63 16.09 -5.28
N GLN A 110 -8.80 15.75 -5.81
CA GLN A 110 -10.08 16.23 -5.31
C GLN A 110 -10.37 15.71 -3.89
N ALA A 111 -10.04 14.45 -3.60
CA ALA A 111 -10.24 13.87 -2.28
C ALA A 111 -9.40 14.55 -1.19
N ILE A 112 -8.17 14.94 -1.51
CA ILE A 112 -7.25 15.58 -0.56
C ILE A 112 -7.51 17.07 -0.41
N HIS A 113 -7.75 17.79 -1.52
CA HIS A 113 -7.84 19.25 -1.56
C HIS A 113 -9.25 19.79 -1.74
N GLY A 114 -10.24 18.93 -2.00
CA GLY A 114 -11.63 19.33 -2.12
C GLY A 114 -12.13 19.91 -0.81
N LYS A 115 -12.97 20.97 -0.93
CA LYS A 115 -13.57 21.60 0.25
C LYS A 115 -14.72 20.73 0.74
N VAL A 116 -14.65 20.27 1.99
CA VAL A 116 -15.82 19.77 2.73
C VAL A 116 -16.76 20.95 2.93
N ASN A 117 -17.99 20.87 2.42
CA ASN A 117 -18.96 21.96 2.51
C ASN A 117 -19.24 22.31 3.99
N PRO A 118 -19.04 23.56 4.43
CA PRO A 118 -19.41 24.00 5.77
C PRO A 118 -20.94 24.16 5.83
N ARG A 119 -21.66 23.09 6.18
CA ARG A 119 -23.10 23.17 6.47
C ARG A 119 -23.34 23.50 7.92
N GLU A 120 -24.54 24.03 8.22
CA GLU A 120 -24.97 24.38 9.56
C GLU A 120 -24.79 23.23 10.56
N PHE A 121 -24.48 23.58 11.82
CA PHE A 121 -24.16 22.60 12.87
C PHE A 121 -25.44 21.90 13.34
N SER A 122 -25.66 20.67 12.88
CA SER A 122 -26.73 19.78 13.33
C SER A 122 -26.20 18.35 13.42
N ILE A 123 -26.89 17.46 14.15
CA ILE A 123 -26.53 16.03 14.24
C ILE A 123 -26.50 15.41 12.83
N LYS A 124 -27.46 15.75 11.98
CA LYS A 124 -27.50 15.33 10.60
C LYS A 124 -26.29 15.81 9.80
N SER A 125 -25.84 17.07 10.05
CA SER A 125 -24.65 17.60 9.38
C SER A 125 -23.36 16.93 9.82
N ILE A 126 -23.29 16.38 11.04
CA ILE A 126 -22.14 15.61 11.52
C ILE A 126 -22.09 14.24 10.80
N GLN A 127 -23.25 13.57 10.67
CA GLN A 127 -23.34 12.30 9.94
C GLN A 127 -22.99 12.48 8.46
N ASP A 128 -23.53 13.53 7.81
CA ASP A 128 -23.24 13.88 6.42
C ASP A 128 -21.73 14.13 6.21
N LYS A 129 -21.09 14.88 7.12
CA LYS A 129 -19.64 15.15 7.07
C LYS A 129 -18.79 13.89 7.27
N SER A 130 -19.22 12.98 8.16
CA SER A 130 -18.54 11.70 8.38
C SER A 130 -18.65 10.80 7.15
N ALA A 131 -19.83 10.72 6.54
CA ALA A 131 -20.03 9.98 5.29
C ALA A 131 -19.22 10.59 4.14
N GLU A 132 -19.20 11.93 4.01
CA GLU A 132 -18.39 12.63 3.01
C GLU A 132 -16.90 12.33 3.19
N LEU A 133 -16.36 12.40 4.40
CA LEU A 133 -14.97 12.08 4.68
C LEU A 133 -14.63 10.61 4.35
N SER A 134 -15.56 9.69 4.64
CA SER A 134 -15.41 8.27 4.31
C SER A 134 -15.35 8.05 2.79
N ASN A 135 -16.20 8.74 2.04
CA ASN A 135 -16.21 8.68 0.58
C ASN A 135 -14.94 9.26 -0.03
N LEU A 136 -14.45 10.39 0.50
CA LEU A 136 -13.19 11.01 0.05
C LEU A 136 -12.00 10.07 0.30
N TYR A 137 -11.94 9.46 1.50
CA TYR A 137 -10.90 8.50 1.83
C TYR A 137 -10.95 7.27 0.91
N ALA A 138 -12.13 6.66 0.72
CA ALA A 138 -12.30 5.52 -0.17
C ALA A 138 -11.89 5.83 -1.62
N ALA A 139 -12.28 7.01 -2.12
CA ALA A 139 -11.89 7.46 -3.46
C ALA A 139 -10.36 7.66 -3.57
N CYS A 140 -9.72 8.22 -2.54
CA CYS A 140 -8.27 8.39 -2.52
C CYS A 140 -7.53 7.05 -2.48
N VAL A 141 -7.99 6.09 -1.65
CA VAL A 141 -7.42 4.74 -1.57
C VAL A 141 -7.54 4.05 -2.92
N LEU A 142 -8.74 4.05 -3.52
CA LEU A 142 -8.99 3.42 -4.81
C LEU A 142 -8.11 4.04 -5.91
N ALA A 143 -8.04 5.36 -5.98
CA ALA A 143 -7.20 6.04 -6.95
C ALA A 143 -5.70 5.71 -6.75
N SER A 144 -5.25 5.64 -5.50
CA SER A 144 -3.88 5.27 -5.15
C SER A 144 -3.56 3.81 -5.43
N GLU A 145 -4.56 2.92 -5.50
CA GLU A 145 -4.36 1.52 -5.87
C GLU A 145 -3.98 1.37 -7.35
N TYR A 146 -4.63 2.12 -8.22
CA TYR A 146 -4.52 1.97 -9.67
C TYR A 146 -3.65 3.03 -10.35
N SER A 147 -3.32 4.14 -9.67
CA SER A 147 -2.42 5.18 -10.19
C SER A 147 -1.22 5.38 -9.27
N ARG A 148 -0.01 5.08 -9.80
CA ARG A 148 1.26 5.35 -9.10
C ARG A 148 1.39 6.82 -8.74
N ASP A 149 1.08 7.71 -9.67
CA ASP A 149 1.19 9.16 -9.46
C ASP A 149 0.20 9.63 -8.39
N ALA A 150 -1.04 9.13 -8.40
CA ALA A 150 -2.01 9.42 -7.34
C ALA A 150 -1.49 8.97 -5.97
N ALA A 151 -0.94 7.76 -5.86
CA ALA A 151 -0.40 7.23 -4.60
C ALA A 151 0.79 8.04 -4.05
N LEU A 152 1.73 8.43 -4.93
CA LEU A 152 2.88 9.26 -4.56
C LEU A 152 2.44 10.67 -4.12
N PHE A 153 1.53 11.28 -4.88
CA PHE A 153 1.03 12.62 -4.59
C PHE A 153 0.16 12.66 -3.34
N ALA A 154 -0.56 11.56 -3.04
CA ALA A 154 -1.35 11.41 -1.82
C ALA A 154 -0.52 11.05 -0.58
N ALA A 155 0.79 10.87 -0.69
CA ALA A 155 1.66 10.37 0.36
C ALA A 155 1.16 9.04 0.95
N MET A 156 0.71 8.12 0.10
CA MET A 156 0.29 6.75 0.44
C MET A 156 1.22 5.69 -0.19
N ARG A 157 2.31 6.16 -0.80
CA ARG A 157 3.35 5.35 -1.44
C ARG A 157 4.71 6.00 -1.24
N PHE A 158 5.73 5.15 -1.02
CA PHE A 158 7.14 5.53 -0.99
C PHE A 158 7.95 4.52 -1.80
N GLU A 159 8.93 4.99 -2.54
CA GLU A 159 9.80 4.16 -3.39
C GLU A 159 11.25 4.33 -2.94
N ASP A 160 11.85 3.24 -2.48
CA ASP A 160 13.25 3.22 -2.11
C ASP A 160 14.09 2.58 -3.21
N ALA A 161 14.52 3.41 -4.15
CA ALA A 161 15.42 3.01 -5.23
C ALA A 161 16.87 2.77 -4.76
N SER A 162 17.18 3.14 -3.51
CA SER A 162 18.53 2.93 -2.93
C SER A 162 18.70 1.56 -2.25
N ALA A 163 17.66 0.73 -2.23
CA ALA A 163 17.73 -0.61 -1.69
C ALA A 163 18.67 -1.48 -2.56
N ILE A 164 19.64 -2.13 -1.91
CA ILE A 164 20.61 -2.98 -2.57
C ILE A 164 19.97 -4.34 -2.87
N ALA A 165 20.06 -4.79 -4.13
CA ALA A 165 19.49 -6.06 -4.56
C ALA A 165 20.04 -7.24 -3.73
N GLY A 166 19.14 -8.12 -3.28
CA GLY A 166 19.46 -9.28 -2.45
C GLY A 166 19.49 -9.02 -0.94
N GLU A 167 19.58 -7.77 -0.49
CA GLU A 167 19.55 -7.44 0.93
C GLU A 167 18.15 -7.51 1.52
N HIS A 168 18.09 -7.69 2.84
CA HIS A 168 16.84 -7.69 3.61
C HIS A 168 16.76 -6.43 4.46
N TYR A 169 15.59 -5.84 4.51
CA TYR A 169 15.35 -4.59 5.22
C TYR A 169 14.13 -4.66 6.11
N LEU A 170 14.19 -3.92 7.20
CA LEU A 170 13.02 -3.51 7.97
C LEU A 170 12.68 -2.08 7.56
N TYR A 171 11.42 -1.83 7.30
CA TYR A 171 10.89 -0.48 7.09
C TYR A 171 9.91 -0.12 8.18
N ARG A 172 9.98 1.11 8.64
CA ARG A 172 9.03 1.69 9.56
C ARG A 172 8.40 2.92 8.94
N VAL A 173 7.07 2.95 8.93
CA VAL A 173 6.29 4.13 8.55
C VAL A 173 5.59 4.63 9.80
N SER A 174 5.97 5.80 10.28
CA SER A 174 5.45 6.40 11.49
C SER A 174 4.73 7.71 11.15
N PRO A 175 3.43 7.86 11.44
CA PRO A 175 2.78 9.15 11.40
C PRO A 175 3.46 10.15 12.35
N ASN A 176 3.61 11.40 11.91
CA ASN A 176 4.17 12.48 12.75
C ASN A 176 3.13 13.01 13.74
N THR A 177 2.40 12.10 14.39
CA THR A 177 1.41 12.36 15.42
C THR A 177 1.30 11.14 16.34
N VAL A 178 1.08 11.38 17.62
CA VAL A 178 0.87 10.32 18.61
C VAL A 178 -0.52 9.68 18.56
N GLN A 179 -1.45 10.28 17.81
CA GLN A 179 -2.83 9.81 17.68
C GLN A 179 -2.98 8.59 16.78
N VAL A 180 -1.98 8.28 15.97
CA VAL A 180 -2.03 7.19 14.99
C VAL A 180 -0.77 6.34 15.11
N THR A 181 -0.96 5.04 15.31
CA THR A 181 0.15 4.08 15.40
C THR A 181 0.73 3.80 14.02
N GLY A 182 2.05 3.85 13.93
CA GLY A 182 2.82 3.46 12.75
C GLY A 182 2.86 1.95 12.54
N ALA A 183 3.52 1.52 11.47
CA ALA A 183 3.69 0.11 11.13
C ALA A 183 5.13 -0.20 10.72
N VAL A 184 5.52 -1.47 10.93
CA VAL A 184 6.82 -2.02 10.52
C VAL A 184 6.59 -3.21 9.60
N ILE A 185 7.43 -3.35 8.58
CA ILE A 185 7.42 -4.49 7.66
C ILE A 185 8.85 -4.92 7.34
N ALA A 186 9.06 -6.23 7.19
CA ALA A 186 10.28 -6.81 6.69
C ALA A 186 10.16 -7.11 5.19
N LEU A 187 11.12 -6.68 4.39
CA LEU A 187 11.11 -6.86 2.94
C LEU A 187 12.48 -7.32 2.44
N ALA A 188 12.49 -8.21 1.45
CA ALA A 188 13.67 -8.56 0.70
C ALA A 188 13.77 -7.73 -0.59
N ALA A 189 14.93 -7.19 -0.89
CA ALA A 189 15.18 -6.42 -2.11
C ALA A 189 15.42 -7.36 -3.30
N LYS A 190 14.45 -8.22 -3.58
CA LYS A 190 14.46 -9.15 -4.72
C LYS A 190 13.06 -9.30 -5.30
N PRO A 191 12.96 -9.54 -6.61
CA PRO A 191 11.68 -9.84 -7.23
C PRO A 191 10.98 -11.00 -6.52
N THR A 192 9.69 -10.87 -6.32
CA THR A 192 8.86 -11.98 -5.84
C THR A 192 8.70 -12.97 -7.00
N GLU A 193 9.16 -14.19 -6.81
CA GLU A 193 8.90 -15.24 -7.78
C GLU A 193 7.45 -15.73 -7.60
N TYR A 194 6.62 -15.39 -8.56
CA TYR A 194 5.25 -15.86 -8.60
C TYR A 194 5.17 -17.21 -9.31
N PRO A 195 4.47 -18.21 -8.75
CA PRO A 195 4.30 -19.49 -9.42
C PRO A 195 3.53 -19.31 -10.72
N LYS A 196 4.01 -19.93 -11.81
CA LYS A 196 3.27 -19.92 -13.07
C LYS A 196 1.97 -20.69 -12.90
N VAL A 197 0.87 -20.09 -13.35
CA VAL A 197 -0.43 -20.75 -13.34
C VAL A 197 -0.39 -21.88 -14.37
N ILE A 198 -0.67 -23.10 -13.92
CA ILE A 198 -0.77 -24.27 -14.76
C ILE A 198 -2.24 -24.58 -14.97
N VAL A 199 -2.66 -24.68 -16.21
CA VAL A 199 -3.99 -25.15 -16.57
C VAL A 199 -3.96 -26.68 -16.52
N ASP A 200 -4.76 -27.26 -15.62
CA ASP A 200 -4.80 -28.72 -15.42
C ASP A 200 -5.57 -29.43 -16.54
N THR A 201 -6.63 -28.79 -17.03
CA THR A 201 -7.53 -29.38 -18.03
C THR A 201 -8.04 -28.31 -18.99
N VAL A 202 -8.08 -28.65 -20.25
CA VAL A 202 -8.70 -27.87 -21.32
C VAL A 202 -9.83 -28.71 -21.92
N ASN A 203 -11.06 -28.28 -21.77
CA ASN A 203 -12.22 -28.93 -22.39
C ASN A 203 -12.65 -28.11 -23.60
N GLU A 204 -12.57 -28.71 -24.77
CA GLU A 204 -13.00 -28.07 -26.01
C GLU A 204 -14.44 -28.48 -26.35
N GLY A 205 -15.30 -27.52 -26.61
CA GLY A 205 -16.66 -27.71 -27.10
C GLY A 205 -16.88 -26.91 -28.39
N GLU A 206 -17.99 -27.14 -29.08
CA GLU A 206 -18.26 -26.51 -30.38
C GLU A 206 -18.18 -24.96 -30.35
N ARG A 207 -18.56 -24.32 -29.24
CA ARG A 207 -18.62 -22.85 -29.12
C ARG A 207 -17.94 -22.32 -27.85
N LYS A 208 -17.31 -23.17 -27.05
CA LYS A 208 -16.67 -22.79 -25.79
C LYS A 208 -15.38 -23.59 -25.60
N VAL A 209 -14.44 -22.96 -24.90
CA VAL A 209 -13.29 -23.62 -24.32
C VAL A 209 -13.37 -23.39 -22.81
N GLU A 210 -13.27 -24.46 -22.05
CA GLU A 210 -13.26 -24.41 -20.59
C GLU A 210 -11.84 -24.72 -20.11
N LEU A 211 -11.28 -23.83 -19.28
CA LEU A 211 -9.97 -23.97 -18.68
C LEU A 211 -10.15 -24.24 -17.19
N LEU A 212 -9.57 -25.31 -16.70
CA LEU A 212 -9.61 -25.68 -15.29
C LEU A 212 -8.19 -25.62 -14.70
N TRP A 213 -8.06 -24.99 -13.53
CA TRP A 213 -6.82 -24.97 -12.74
C TRP A 213 -7.13 -24.96 -11.24
N LYS A 214 -6.18 -25.41 -10.43
CA LYS A 214 -6.30 -25.48 -8.97
C LYS A 214 -6.14 -24.07 -8.34
N ARG A 215 -7.22 -23.32 -8.26
CA ARG A 215 -7.23 -21.96 -7.71
C ARG A 215 -6.62 -21.86 -6.31
N ASP A 216 -6.85 -22.84 -5.45
CA ASP A 216 -6.40 -22.81 -4.05
C ASP A 216 -4.89 -22.81 -3.88
N ILE A 217 -4.13 -23.34 -4.82
CA ILE A 217 -2.66 -23.31 -4.82
C ILE A 217 -2.14 -21.88 -5.02
N TYR A 218 -2.89 -21.05 -5.73
CA TYR A 218 -2.46 -19.71 -6.17
C TYR A 218 -3.08 -18.57 -5.39
N LYS A 219 -4.05 -18.84 -4.50
CA LYS A 219 -4.79 -17.80 -3.76
C LYS A 219 -3.92 -16.91 -2.86
N GLU A 220 -2.76 -17.40 -2.43
CA GLU A 220 -1.79 -16.63 -1.64
C GLU A 220 -1.00 -15.64 -2.50
N PHE A 221 -0.95 -15.86 -3.81
CA PHE A 221 -0.13 -15.08 -4.75
C PHE A 221 -0.99 -14.18 -5.65
N TYR A 222 -2.20 -14.60 -5.98
CA TYR A 222 -3.05 -13.95 -6.97
C TYR A 222 -4.45 -13.69 -6.43
N SER A 223 -4.93 -12.45 -6.57
CA SER A 223 -6.31 -12.07 -6.25
C SER A 223 -7.27 -12.32 -7.42
N ALA A 224 -6.75 -12.30 -8.67
CA ALA A 224 -7.51 -12.48 -9.90
C ALA A 224 -6.66 -13.13 -11.00
N PHE A 225 -7.32 -13.67 -12.01
CA PHE A 225 -6.68 -14.27 -13.18
C PHE A 225 -7.28 -13.64 -14.44
N ASN A 226 -6.40 -13.26 -15.38
CA ASN A 226 -6.81 -12.81 -16.70
C ASN A 226 -6.51 -13.92 -17.71
N VAL A 227 -7.50 -14.24 -18.54
CA VAL A 227 -7.39 -15.22 -19.61
C VAL A 227 -7.37 -14.47 -20.94
N TYR A 228 -6.33 -14.70 -21.74
CA TYR A 228 -6.18 -14.06 -23.05
C TYR A 228 -6.24 -15.12 -24.14
N ARG A 229 -6.97 -14.83 -25.21
CA ARG A 229 -6.95 -15.63 -26.44
C ARG A 229 -6.04 -14.97 -27.45
N LEU A 230 -5.03 -15.68 -27.92
CA LEU A 230 -4.23 -15.24 -29.05
C LEU A 230 -5.00 -15.57 -30.34
N ASN A 231 -5.31 -14.56 -31.13
CA ASN A 231 -5.79 -14.76 -32.49
C ASN A 231 -4.56 -14.74 -33.41
N GLU A 232 -4.19 -15.89 -33.95
CA GLU A 232 -3.27 -15.92 -35.08
C GLU A 232 -3.94 -15.25 -36.26
N ARG A 233 -3.51 -14.03 -36.59
CA ARG A 233 -3.84 -13.44 -37.90
C ARG A 233 -3.03 -14.21 -38.94
N LYS A 234 -3.71 -15.01 -39.75
CA LYS A 234 -3.17 -15.53 -41.00
C LYS A 234 -2.96 -14.38 -41.96
#